data_837c04d685704b4054f2727ece79bc7c
#
_entry.id   837c04d685704b4054f2727ece79bc7c
#
_cell.length_a   1.000
_cell.length_b   1.000
_cell.length_c   1.000
_cell.angle_alpha   90.00
_cell.angle_beta   90.00
_cell.angle_gamma   90.00
#
_symmetry.space_group_name_H-M   'P 1'
#
loop_
_entity.id
_entity.type
_entity.pdbx_description
1 polymer ?
#
loop_
_entity_poly.entity_id
_entity_poly.type
_entity_poly.pdbx_seq_one_letter_code
_entity_poly.pdbx_strand_id
1 'polypeptide(L)'
;MAVIELEPGLPLTLAAAFAHMGTITAPTIADFKMMVLVESAGETLYQNTAKGTDNAGVIDLLHANGAEEMKHARRVSEVIRVLGGGDFPAPVAADNPYLTGKTLPFSAVTPEGLRKLAAGEFNGEAMYERWAATIDNPQAAELLRANGREESDHGNRLLQAALLLEAWFSEA
;
A
#
# COMPACT_ATOMS: atom_id res chain seq x y z
N MET A 1 20.07 -0.64 -10.21
CA MET A 1 20.51 -1.12 -8.87
C MET A 1 20.18 -2.59 -8.77
N ALA A 2 20.72 -3.33 -7.81
CA ALA A 2 20.36 -4.73 -7.62
C ALA A 2 18.99 -4.84 -6.96
N VAL A 3 18.19 -5.86 -7.33
CA VAL A 3 16.94 -6.17 -6.64
C VAL A 3 17.20 -6.36 -5.15
N ILE A 4 16.36 -5.75 -4.31
CA ILE A 4 16.46 -5.90 -2.86
C ILE A 4 16.19 -7.36 -2.48
N GLU A 5 17.06 -7.94 -1.64
CA GLU A 5 16.84 -9.27 -1.09
C GLU A 5 15.85 -9.19 0.08
N LEU A 6 14.90 -10.12 0.10
CA LEU A 6 13.98 -10.26 1.23
C LEU A 6 14.73 -10.82 2.43
N GLU A 7 14.45 -10.29 3.61
CA GLU A 7 14.97 -10.86 4.87
C GLU A 7 14.53 -12.34 5.01
N PRO A 8 15.39 -13.22 5.50
CA PRO A 8 15.02 -14.62 5.69
C PRO A 8 13.77 -14.80 6.55
N GLY A 9 12.85 -15.61 6.07
CA GLY A 9 11.57 -15.88 6.75
C GLY A 9 10.43 -14.95 6.37
N LEU A 10 10.66 -13.87 5.63
CA LEU A 10 9.60 -13.03 5.11
C LEU A 10 8.87 -13.69 3.92
N PRO A 11 7.58 -13.36 3.70
CA PRO A 11 6.81 -13.86 2.59
C PRO A 11 7.44 -13.53 1.23
N LEU A 12 7.42 -14.49 0.30
CA LEU A 12 8.04 -14.36 -1.02
C LEU A 12 7.12 -13.71 -2.08
N THR A 13 5.84 -13.53 -1.77
CA THR A 13 4.87 -12.92 -2.67
C THR A 13 4.13 -11.78 -2.00
N LEU A 14 3.72 -10.79 -2.80
CA LEU A 14 2.98 -9.64 -2.31
C LEU A 14 1.68 -10.04 -1.58
N ALA A 15 0.93 -10.99 -2.15
CA ALA A 15 -0.29 -11.50 -1.52
C ALA A 15 -0.04 -12.15 -0.15
N ALA A 16 1.05 -12.91 -0.02
CA ALA A 16 1.45 -13.52 1.25
C ALA A 16 1.96 -12.45 2.25
N ALA A 17 2.62 -11.39 1.76
CA ALA A 17 3.03 -10.25 2.59
C ALA A 17 1.82 -9.52 3.18
N PHE A 18 0.80 -9.21 2.38
CA PHE A 18 -0.46 -8.63 2.87
C PHE A 18 -1.13 -9.52 3.95
N ALA A 19 -1.22 -10.82 3.71
CA ALA A 19 -1.79 -11.75 4.69
C ALA A 19 -0.97 -11.78 5.98
N HIS A 20 0.36 -11.78 5.88
CA HIS A 20 1.28 -11.79 7.02
C HIS A 20 1.15 -10.50 7.86
N MET A 21 1.11 -9.33 7.22
CA MET A 21 0.97 -8.04 7.91
C MET A 21 -0.28 -7.99 8.80
N GLY A 22 -1.38 -8.58 8.34
CA GLY A 22 -2.62 -8.68 9.11
C GLY A 22 -2.47 -9.45 10.44
N THR A 23 -1.46 -10.31 10.57
CA THR A 23 -1.21 -11.13 11.77
C THR A 23 -0.25 -10.49 12.76
N ILE A 24 0.52 -9.47 12.35
CA ILE A 24 1.53 -8.82 13.18
C ILE A 24 0.86 -7.93 14.22
N THR A 25 1.18 -8.18 15.49
CA THR A 25 0.70 -7.38 16.62
C THR A 25 1.75 -6.41 17.16
N ALA A 26 3.02 -6.77 17.07
CA ALA A 26 4.17 -5.95 17.47
C ALA A 26 5.24 -6.06 16.38
N PRO A 27 5.36 -5.07 15.47
CA PRO A 27 6.24 -5.16 14.33
C PRO A 27 7.72 -5.06 14.72
N THR A 28 8.55 -5.82 14.02
CA THR A 28 10.02 -5.77 14.07
C THR A 28 10.58 -4.90 12.94
N ILE A 29 11.88 -4.64 12.96
CA ILE A 29 12.57 -3.94 11.85
C ILE A 29 12.40 -4.71 10.52
N ALA A 30 12.42 -6.05 10.55
CA ALA A 30 12.18 -6.87 9.36
C ALA A 30 10.76 -6.67 8.81
N ASP A 31 9.75 -6.57 9.67
CA ASP A 31 8.37 -6.30 9.28
C ASP A 31 8.22 -4.89 8.67
N PHE A 32 8.91 -3.89 9.22
CA PHE A 32 8.93 -2.55 8.61
C PHE A 32 9.62 -2.54 7.26
N LYS A 33 10.72 -3.26 7.07
CA LYS A 33 11.36 -3.41 5.75
C LYS A 33 10.40 -4.06 4.74
N MET A 34 9.69 -5.10 5.14
CA MET A 34 8.64 -5.71 4.31
C MET A 34 7.54 -4.69 3.97
N MET A 35 7.07 -3.90 4.96
CA MET A 35 6.08 -2.85 4.74
C MET A 35 6.57 -1.81 3.70
N VAL A 36 7.82 -1.34 3.77
CA VAL A 36 8.39 -0.45 2.75
C VAL A 36 8.27 -1.06 1.34
N LEU A 37 8.51 -2.36 1.20
CA LEU A 37 8.39 -3.04 -0.09
C LEU A 37 6.92 -3.17 -0.54
N VAL A 38 6.00 -3.41 0.38
CA VAL A 38 4.56 -3.49 0.09
C VAL A 38 4.03 -2.14 -0.35
N GLU A 39 4.29 -1.09 0.41
CA GLU A 39 3.87 0.29 0.10
C GLU A 39 4.45 0.76 -1.24
N SER A 40 5.76 0.55 -1.47
CA SER A 40 6.37 0.91 -2.74
C SER A 40 5.85 0.10 -3.94
N ALA A 41 5.20 -1.04 -3.72
CA ALA A 41 4.48 -1.76 -4.75
C ALA A 41 3.08 -1.18 -5.02
N GLY A 42 2.47 -0.50 -4.05
CA GLY A 42 1.13 0.09 -4.12
C GLY A 42 0.98 1.04 -5.30
N GLU A 43 1.96 1.93 -5.55
CA GLU A 43 1.95 2.81 -6.73
C GLU A 43 1.74 2.03 -8.03
N THR A 44 2.52 0.96 -8.21
CA THR A 44 2.41 0.11 -9.42
C THR A 44 1.07 -0.63 -9.48
N LEU A 45 0.56 -1.09 -8.34
CA LEU A 45 -0.75 -1.75 -8.27
C LEU A 45 -1.87 -0.81 -8.69
N TYR A 46 -1.91 0.41 -8.17
CA TYR A 46 -2.91 1.41 -8.53
C TYR A 46 -2.82 1.83 -10.00
N GLN A 47 -1.61 2.08 -10.52
CA GLN A 47 -1.38 2.36 -11.94
C GLN A 47 -1.83 1.20 -12.83
N ASN A 48 -1.63 -0.03 -12.39
CA ASN A 48 -2.07 -1.21 -13.13
C ASN A 48 -3.59 -1.38 -13.08
N THR A 49 -4.22 -1.13 -11.93
CA THR A 49 -5.68 -1.15 -11.76
C THR A 49 -6.35 -0.11 -12.66
N ALA A 50 -5.79 1.09 -12.77
CA ALA A 50 -6.33 2.17 -13.62
C ALA A 50 -6.44 1.78 -15.11
N LYS A 51 -5.62 0.83 -15.60
CA LYS A 51 -5.72 0.31 -16.98
C LYS A 51 -6.99 -0.50 -17.24
N GLY A 52 -7.73 -0.88 -16.19
CA GLY A 52 -8.94 -1.69 -16.30
C GLY A 52 -10.24 -0.88 -16.54
N THR A 53 -10.14 0.43 -16.77
CA THR A 53 -11.28 1.31 -17.02
C THR A 53 -10.90 2.46 -17.95
N ASP A 54 -11.89 2.98 -18.70
CA ASP A 54 -11.77 4.20 -19.52
C ASP A 54 -12.43 5.41 -18.83
N ASN A 55 -12.98 5.26 -17.63
CA ASN A 55 -13.57 6.37 -16.88
C ASN A 55 -12.47 7.26 -16.30
N ALA A 56 -12.31 8.48 -16.85
CA ALA A 56 -11.24 9.40 -16.47
C ALA A 56 -11.27 9.76 -14.98
N GLY A 57 -12.45 9.98 -14.39
CA GLY A 57 -12.57 10.29 -12.96
C GLY A 57 -12.12 9.15 -12.05
N VAL A 58 -12.39 7.90 -12.44
CA VAL A 58 -11.91 6.72 -11.73
C VAL A 58 -10.39 6.60 -11.86
N ILE A 59 -9.84 6.80 -13.06
CA ILE A 59 -8.39 6.79 -13.32
C ILE A 59 -7.67 7.82 -12.43
N ASP A 60 -8.19 9.05 -12.36
CA ASP A 60 -7.59 10.12 -11.55
C ASP A 60 -7.55 9.77 -10.05
N LEU A 61 -8.63 9.19 -9.51
CA LEU A 61 -8.69 8.77 -8.11
C LEU A 61 -7.71 7.63 -7.82
N LEU A 62 -7.59 6.65 -8.71
CA LEU A 62 -6.62 5.55 -8.57
C LEU A 62 -5.17 6.06 -8.64
N HIS A 63 -4.87 6.98 -9.54
CA HIS A 63 -3.54 7.58 -9.63
C HIS A 63 -3.22 8.44 -8.40
N ALA A 64 -4.20 9.13 -7.81
CA ALA A 64 -4.02 9.90 -6.58
C ALA A 64 -3.62 8.98 -5.42
N ASN A 65 -4.30 7.85 -5.23
CA ASN A 65 -3.90 6.84 -4.23
C ASN A 65 -2.47 6.35 -4.51
N GLY A 66 -2.19 5.89 -5.73
CA GLY A 66 -0.87 5.37 -6.07
C GLY A 66 0.28 6.35 -5.82
N ALA A 67 0.07 7.66 -6.04
CA ALA A 67 1.07 8.68 -5.76
C ALA A 67 1.36 8.84 -4.25
N GLU A 68 0.41 8.49 -3.38
CA GLU A 68 0.58 8.56 -1.93
C GLU A 68 1.27 7.32 -1.36
N GLU A 69 1.12 6.15 -1.97
CA GLU A 69 1.78 4.90 -1.56
C GLU A 69 3.30 5.04 -1.41
N MET A 70 3.94 5.72 -2.35
CA MET A 70 5.38 5.98 -2.27
C MET A 70 5.75 6.93 -1.11
N LYS A 71 4.83 7.82 -0.67
CA LYS A 71 5.04 8.63 0.56
C LYS A 71 4.95 7.73 1.79
N HIS A 72 4.00 6.78 1.80
CA HIS A 72 3.87 5.78 2.87
C HIS A 72 5.15 4.97 3.01
N ALA A 73 5.68 4.43 1.91
CA ALA A 73 6.94 3.71 1.89
C ALA A 73 8.10 4.53 2.50
N ARG A 74 8.22 5.82 2.14
CA ARG A 74 9.26 6.71 2.66
C ARG A 74 9.09 7.00 4.15
N ARG A 75 7.86 7.15 4.66
CA ARG A 75 7.61 7.32 6.09
C ARG A 75 7.99 6.07 6.87
N VAL A 76 7.68 4.87 6.35
CA VAL A 76 8.10 3.61 6.98
C VAL A 76 9.64 3.46 6.94
N SER A 77 10.31 3.90 5.87
CA SER A 77 11.78 3.97 5.84
C SER A 77 12.32 4.87 6.95
N GLU A 78 11.68 6.01 7.22
CA GLU A 78 12.03 6.89 8.33
C GLU A 78 11.75 6.24 9.70
N VAL A 79 10.66 5.48 9.84
CA VAL A 79 10.40 4.67 11.05
C VAL A 79 11.57 3.71 11.32
N ILE A 80 12.04 2.99 10.30
CA ILE A 80 13.20 2.10 10.43
C ILE A 80 14.41 2.87 10.96
N ARG A 81 14.71 4.03 10.36
CA ARG A 81 15.85 4.86 10.72
C ARG A 81 15.77 5.34 12.18
N VAL A 82 14.63 5.88 12.62
CA VAL A 82 14.49 6.41 13.99
C VAL A 82 14.43 5.32 15.06
N LEU A 83 14.11 4.08 14.67
CA LEU A 83 14.17 2.91 15.55
C LEU A 83 15.55 2.23 15.55
N GLY A 84 16.54 2.79 14.84
CA GLY A 84 17.90 2.26 14.82
C GLY A 84 18.13 1.07 13.87
N GLY A 85 17.18 0.82 12.95
CA GLY A 85 17.25 -0.26 11.96
C GLY A 85 18.13 0.02 10.73
N GLY A 86 18.83 1.15 10.72
CA GLY A 86 19.72 1.56 9.64
C GLY A 86 18.96 2.27 8.50
N ASP A 87 19.63 2.42 7.36
CA ASP A 87 19.06 3.04 6.15
C ASP A 87 18.44 1.96 5.25
N PHE A 88 17.16 2.12 4.95
CA PHE A 88 16.40 1.23 4.06
C PHE A 88 15.47 2.08 3.18
N PRO A 89 15.98 2.66 2.08
CA PRO A 89 15.19 3.54 1.22
C PRO A 89 14.11 2.77 0.47
N ALA A 90 12.97 3.43 0.26
CA ALA A 90 11.88 2.90 -0.55
C ALA A 90 12.36 2.65 -2.00
N PRO A 91 12.26 1.42 -2.52
CA PRO A 91 12.76 1.10 -3.85
C PRO A 91 11.82 1.59 -4.95
N VAL A 92 12.39 1.77 -6.14
CA VAL A 92 11.60 1.85 -7.38
C VAL A 92 11.10 0.45 -7.78
N ALA A 93 10.07 0.39 -8.61
CA ALA A 93 9.44 -0.89 -9.02
C ALA A 93 10.44 -1.92 -9.56
N ALA A 94 11.46 -1.49 -10.31
CA ALA A 94 12.48 -2.39 -10.88
C ALA A 94 13.36 -3.09 -9.83
N ASP A 95 13.52 -2.50 -8.66
CA ASP A 95 14.34 -3.00 -7.57
C ASP A 95 13.51 -3.70 -6.48
N ASN A 96 12.16 -3.61 -6.55
CA ASN A 96 11.25 -4.22 -5.59
C ASN A 96 11.07 -5.72 -5.87
N PRO A 97 11.43 -6.63 -4.95
CA PRO A 97 11.35 -8.07 -5.15
C PRO A 97 9.91 -8.59 -5.31
N TYR A 98 8.91 -7.84 -4.87
CA TYR A 98 7.50 -8.20 -5.08
C TYR A 98 7.00 -7.89 -6.49
N LEU A 99 7.69 -7.05 -7.25
CA LEU A 99 7.32 -6.61 -8.59
C LEU A 99 8.27 -7.16 -9.68
N THR A 100 9.56 -7.27 -9.37
CA THR A 100 10.60 -7.63 -10.35
C THR A 100 10.35 -9.00 -10.97
N GLY A 101 10.37 -9.06 -12.30
CA GLY A 101 10.16 -10.29 -13.06
C GLY A 101 8.73 -10.84 -13.00
N LYS A 102 7.77 -10.07 -12.46
CA LYS A 102 6.36 -10.49 -12.35
C LYS A 102 5.49 -9.65 -13.28
N THR A 103 4.56 -10.31 -13.94
CA THR A 103 3.45 -9.62 -14.64
C THR A 103 2.30 -9.50 -13.65
N LEU A 104 1.92 -8.26 -13.33
CA LEU A 104 0.72 -8.00 -12.54
C LEU A 104 -0.49 -8.12 -13.48
N PRO A 105 -1.38 -9.09 -13.25
CA PRO A 105 -2.62 -9.16 -14.01
C PRO A 105 -3.49 -7.94 -13.68
N PHE A 106 -4.19 -7.44 -14.69
CA PHE A 106 -5.28 -6.50 -14.46
C PHE A 106 -6.55 -7.04 -15.12
N SER A 107 -7.67 -6.68 -14.55
CA SER A 107 -9.00 -6.99 -15.08
C SER A 107 -9.83 -5.71 -15.15
N ALA A 108 -10.95 -5.78 -15.83
CA ALA A 108 -11.90 -4.67 -15.84
C ALA A 108 -12.23 -4.25 -14.40
N VAL A 109 -12.15 -2.96 -14.15
CA VAL A 109 -12.52 -2.37 -12.84
C VAL A 109 -14.04 -2.44 -12.70
N THR A 110 -14.48 -2.90 -11.53
CA THR A 110 -15.90 -2.98 -11.20
C THR A 110 -16.20 -2.23 -9.90
N PRO A 111 -17.42 -1.71 -9.71
CA PRO A 111 -17.80 -1.05 -8.46
C PRO A 111 -17.61 -1.93 -7.25
N GLU A 112 -17.92 -3.23 -7.35
CA GLU A 112 -17.70 -4.20 -6.27
C GLU A 112 -16.20 -4.38 -5.98
N GLY A 113 -15.36 -4.50 -7.01
CA GLY A 113 -13.90 -4.59 -6.88
C GLY A 113 -13.32 -3.38 -6.16
N LEU A 114 -13.77 -2.17 -6.52
CA LEU A 114 -13.33 -0.92 -5.86
C LEU A 114 -13.76 -0.88 -4.39
N ARG A 115 -14.97 -1.31 -4.05
CA ARG A 115 -15.41 -1.42 -2.64
C ARG A 115 -14.59 -2.43 -1.85
N LYS A 116 -14.21 -3.54 -2.48
CA LYS A 116 -13.34 -4.54 -1.84
C LYS A 116 -11.93 -3.98 -1.59
N LEU A 117 -11.38 -3.22 -2.53
CA LEU A 117 -10.12 -2.51 -2.31
C LEU A 117 -10.26 -1.50 -1.17
N ALA A 118 -11.34 -0.69 -1.14
CA ALA A 118 -11.60 0.27 -0.07
C ALA A 118 -11.64 -0.39 1.32
N ALA A 119 -12.23 -1.57 1.44
CA ALA A 119 -12.23 -2.32 2.69
C ALA A 119 -10.79 -2.75 3.10
N GLY A 120 -9.91 -3.00 2.13
CA GLY A 120 -8.49 -3.26 2.36
C GLY A 120 -7.79 -2.05 2.98
N GLU A 121 -8.02 -0.84 2.44
CA GLU A 121 -7.42 0.41 2.92
C GLU A 121 -7.87 0.73 4.37
N PHE A 122 -9.16 0.60 4.67
CA PHE A 122 -9.66 0.78 6.05
C PHE A 122 -9.06 -0.23 7.04
N ASN A 123 -8.75 -1.45 6.60
CA ASN A 123 -7.98 -2.41 7.40
C ASN A 123 -6.53 -1.96 7.58
N GLY A 124 -5.95 -1.28 6.59
CA GLY A 124 -4.62 -0.65 6.65
C GLY A 124 -4.55 0.39 7.77
N GLU A 125 -5.53 1.31 7.86
CA GLU A 125 -5.61 2.27 8.98
C GLU A 125 -5.58 1.57 10.33
N ALA A 126 -6.43 0.57 10.53
CA ALA A 126 -6.50 -0.17 11.78
C ALA A 126 -5.19 -0.91 12.12
N MET A 127 -4.48 -1.39 11.10
CA MET A 127 -3.18 -2.03 11.25
C MET A 127 -2.10 -1.02 11.66
N TYR A 128 -2.02 0.13 11.00
CA TYR A 128 -1.06 1.19 11.34
C TYR A 128 -1.26 1.71 12.76
N GLU A 129 -2.51 1.93 13.20
CA GLU A 129 -2.80 2.36 14.58
C GLU A 129 -2.40 1.27 15.59
N ARG A 130 -2.69 0.00 15.30
CA ARG A 130 -2.28 -1.12 16.15
C ARG A 130 -0.76 -1.19 16.30
N TRP A 131 0.00 -1.02 15.21
CA TRP A 131 1.46 -1.01 15.23
C TRP A 131 2.00 0.21 15.97
N ALA A 132 1.47 1.41 15.71
CA ALA A 132 1.87 2.64 16.39
C ALA A 132 1.69 2.56 17.90
N ALA A 133 0.64 1.86 18.36
CA ALA A 133 0.36 1.68 19.79
C ALA A 133 1.41 0.81 20.53
N THR A 134 2.23 0.04 19.80
CA THR A 134 3.29 -0.80 20.36
C THR A 134 4.68 -0.15 20.32
N ILE A 135 4.79 1.04 19.75
CA ILE A 135 6.07 1.72 19.54
C ILE A 135 6.27 2.80 20.60
N ASP A 136 7.32 2.67 21.42
CA ASP A 136 7.66 3.66 22.46
C ASP A 136 8.20 4.98 21.87
N ASN A 137 8.79 4.94 20.67
CA ASN A 137 9.30 6.14 20.00
C ASN A 137 8.16 6.99 19.44
N PRO A 138 7.90 8.21 19.97
CA PRO A 138 6.73 9.00 19.58
C PRO A 138 6.80 9.49 18.13
N GLN A 139 8.01 9.73 17.58
CA GLN A 139 8.16 10.12 16.19
C GLN A 139 7.79 8.96 15.26
N ALA A 140 8.27 7.75 15.55
CA ALA A 140 7.94 6.56 14.76
C ALA A 140 6.44 6.27 14.81
N ALA A 141 5.84 6.33 16.00
CA ALA A 141 4.40 6.11 16.17
C ALA A 141 3.56 7.14 15.38
N GLU A 142 3.95 8.42 15.36
CA GLU A 142 3.23 9.45 14.60
C GLU A 142 3.38 9.27 13.08
N LEU A 143 4.54 8.84 12.59
CA LEU A 143 4.73 8.50 11.18
C LEU A 143 3.80 7.37 10.72
N LEU A 144 3.65 6.32 11.54
CA LEU A 144 2.72 5.23 11.25
C LEU A 144 1.26 5.71 11.27
N ARG A 145 0.86 6.51 12.24
CA ARG A 145 -0.49 7.09 12.28
C ARG A 145 -0.78 8.00 11.11
N ALA A 146 0.24 8.73 10.61
CA ALA A 146 0.08 9.55 9.42
C ALA A 146 -0.25 8.72 8.19
N ASN A 147 0.41 7.55 8.00
CA ASN A 147 0.03 6.61 6.96
C ASN A 147 -1.40 6.11 7.17
N GLY A 148 -1.74 5.63 8.38
CA GLY A 148 -3.08 5.13 8.68
C GLY A 148 -4.21 6.11 8.33
N ARG A 149 -4.03 7.42 8.63
CA ARG A 149 -5.03 8.43 8.24
C ARG A 149 -5.19 8.55 6.71
N GLU A 150 -4.09 8.48 5.96
CA GLU A 150 -4.12 8.55 4.50
C GLU A 150 -4.72 7.27 3.89
N GLU A 151 -4.60 6.08 4.54
CA GLU A 151 -5.31 4.86 4.13
C GLU A 151 -6.85 5.04 4.16
N SER A 152 -7.38 5.74 5.16
CA SER A 152 -8.79 6.10 5.17
C SER A 152 -9.18 7.02 4.01
N ASP A 153 -8.31 7.96 3.63
CA ASP A 153 -8.55 8.80 2.46
C ASP A 153 -8.50 7.97 1.17
N HIS A 154 -7.59 7.00 1.07
CA HIS A 154 -7.56 6.02 -0.04
C HIS A 154 -8.87 5.25 -0.14
N GLY A 155 -9.35 4.69 0.97
CA GLY A 155 -10.62 3.98 1.03
C GLY A 155 -11.80 4.83 0.57
N ASN A 156 -11.87 6.10 1.01
CA ASN A 156 -12.92 7.04 0.61
C ASN A 156 -12.87 7.37 -0.89
N ARG A 157 -11.67 7.58 -1.47
CA ARG A 157 -11.52 7.78 -2.92
C ARG A 157 -11.95 6.56 -3.72
N LEU A 158 -11.67 5.35 -3.24
CA LEU A 158 -12.14 4.11 -3.88
C LEU A 158 -13.66 3.94 -3.82
N LEU A 159 -14.30 4.34 -2.72
CA LEU A 159 -15.77 4.37 -2.65
C LEU A 159 -16.36 5.41 -3.62
N GLN A 160 -15.74 6.59 -3.73
CA GLN A 160 -16.11 7.59 -4.72
C GLN A 160 -15.96 7.07 -6.16
N ALA A 161 -14.84 6.40 -6.45
CA ALA A 161 -14.59 5.79 -7.76
C ALA A 161 -15.65 4.72 -8.10
N ALA A 162 -16.09 3.93 -7.11
CA ALA A 162 -17.17 2.96 -7.31
C ALA A 162 -18.48 3.62 -7.72
N LEU A 163 -18.86 4.74 -7.06
CA LEU A 163 -20.05 5.50 -7.40
C LEU A 163 -19.98 6.12 -8.80
N LEU A 164 -18.83 6.68 -9.18
CA LEU A 164 -18.61 7.23 -10.53
C LEU A 164 -18.76 6.13 -11.60
N LEU A 165 -18.27 4.95 -11.35
CA LEU A 165 -18.34 3.84 -12.29
C LEU A 165 -19.77 3.30 -12.41
N GLU A 166 -20.55 3.26 -11.33
CA GLU A 166 -21.97 2.89 -11.34
C GLU A 166 -22.81 3.88 -12.18
N ALA A 167 -22.57 5.18 -11.97
CA ALA A 167 -23.24 6.21 -12.76
C ALA A 167 -22.91 6.05 -14.25
N TRP A 168 -21.64 5.85 -14.59
CA TRP A 168 -21.20 5.69 -15.96
C TRP A 168 -21.83 4.49 -16.67
N PHE A 169 -21.96 3.34 -16.00
CA PHE A 169 -22.62 2.17 -16.55
C PHE A 169 -24.14 2.34 -16.70
N SER A 170 -24.74 3.25 -15.92
CA SER A 170 -26.19 3.53 -16.01
C SER A 170 -26.55 4.45 -17.18
N GLU A 171 -25.58 5.18 -17.72
CA GLU A 171 -25.73 6.12 -18.84
C GLU A 171 -25.36 5.52 -20.20
N ALA A 172 -24.72 4.33 -20.20
CA ALA A 172 -24.25 3.62 -21.40
C ALA A 172 -25.27 2.60 -21.91
#